data_c610289901cb7d824f44c871106f6c15
#
_entry.id   c610289901cb7d824f44c871106f6c15
#
_cell.length_a   1.000
_cell.length_b   1.000
_cell.length_c   1.000
_cell.angle_alpha   90.00
_cell.angle_beta   90.00
_cell.angle_gamma   90.00
#
_symmetry.space_group_name_H-M   'P 1'
#
loop_
_entity.id
_entity.type
_entity.pdbx_description
1 polymer ?
#
loop_
_entity_poly.entity_id
_entity_poly.type
_entity_poly.pdbx_seq_one_letter_code
_entity_poly.pdbx_strand_id
1 'polypeptide(L)'
;LLKNGAVSSVLSRDYQIVPFTPHTATVHVKDPSWPSVYFYMWDKKGDELNGTWPGSVVTDTKMVKGAKFYYKTVNVPSKDYYFNVIFDKGSNEEQTVDIGPIRNDVYYEIRGSINGKMLVDDVTLQYTGGGDTPIKGDIDGNGELNVSDVTALINKILSAADFSDSVCDVNEDGVVNVSDVTALINLILE
;
A
#
# COMPACT_ATOMS: atom_id res chain seq x y z
N LEU A 1 -7.27 -16.77 58.60
CA LEU A 1 -6.86 -15.44 58.13
C LEU A 1 -6.01 -15.58 56.88
N LEU A 2 -6.66 -15.47 55.72
CA LEU A 2 -5.98 -15.45 54.42
C LEU A 2 -5.55 -14.01 54.13
N LYS A 3 -4.26 -13.77 54.05
CA LYS A 3 -3.68 -12.50 53.62
C LYS A 3 -3.82 -12.35 52.13
N ASN A 4 -4.39 -11.20 51.74
CA ASN A 4 -4.57 -10.75 50.40
C ASN A 4 -3.34 -10.91 49.51
N GLY A 5 -3.51 -11.65 48.42
CA GLY A 5 -2.57 -11.65 47.31
C GLY A 5 -2.53 -10.28 46.67
N ALA A 6 -1.33 -9.81 46.40
CA ALA A 6 -1.08 -8.62 45.63
C ALA A 6 -1.76 -8.75 44.26
N VAL A 7 -2.64 -7.80 43.93
CA VAL A 7 -3.16 -7.67 42.61
C VAL A 7 -1.99 -7.30 41.70
N SER A 8 -1.63 -8.21 40.83
CA SER A 8 -0.70 -7.94 39.75
C SER A 8 -1.16 -6.68 39.03
N SER A 9 -0.35 -5.64 39.04
CA SER A 9 -0.56 -4.48 38.20
C SER A 9 -0.51 -4.99 36.75
N VAL A 10 -1.69 -5.11 36.15
CA VAL A 10 -1.80 -5.20 34.71
C VAL A 10 -1.15 -3.93 34.18
N LEU A 11 0.01 -4.09 33.54
CA LEU A 11 0.62 -3.01 32.78
C LEU A 11 -0.41 -2.57 31.76
N SER A 12 -1.09 -1.46 32.04
CA SER A 12 -1.82 -0.74 31.02
C SER A 12 -0.77 -0.23 30.03
N ARG A 13 -0.58 -0.98 28.92
CA ARG A 13 0.06 -0.38 27.78
C ARG A 13 -0.83 0.80 27.42
N ASP A 14 -0.33 2.01 27.60
CA ASP A 14 -0.92 3.20 27.02
C ASP A 14 -0.89 3.01 25.51
N TYR A 15 -1.99 2.49 24.99
CA TYR A 15 -2.21 2.40 23.55
C TYR A 15 -2.36 3.85 23.10
N GLN A 16 -1.26 4.43 22.62
CA GLN A 16 -1.26 5.76 22.03
C GLN A 16 -2.10 5.66 20.76
N ILE A 17 -3.38 6.02 20.89
CA ILE A 17 -4.23 6.21 19.71
C ILE A 17 -3.65 7.38 18.96
N VAL A 18 -2.86 7.10 17.92
CA VAL A 18 -2.38 8.14 17.00
C VAL A 18 -3.62 8.74 16.34
N PRO A 19 -3.92 10.04 16.56
CA PRO A 19 -5.05 10.68 15.94
C PRO A 19 -4.91 10.62 14.43
N PHE A 20 -6.01 10.31 13.72
CA PHE A 20 -6.00 10.37 12.27
C PHE A 20 -5.73 11.81 11.81
N THR A 21 -4.81 11.97 10.89
CA THR A 21 -4.54 13.25 10.23
C THR A 21 -5.15 13.22 8.83
N PRO A 22 -6.06 14.16 8.48
CA PRO A 22 -6.54 14.31 7.11
C PRO A 22 -5.37 14.50 6.15
N HIS A 23 -5.42 13.80 5.03
CA HIS A 23 -4.37 13.83 4.01
C HIS A 23 -4.96 13.69 2.61
N THR A 24 -4.13 13.69 1.60
CA THR A 24 -4.51 13.37 0.22
C THR A 24 -4.02 11.97 -0.13
N ALA A 25 -4.80 11.26 -0.95
CA ALA A 25 -4.39 10.02 -1.59
C ALA A 25 -4.39 10.22 -3.11
N THR A 26 -3.33 9.76 -3.76
CA THR A 26 -3.18 9.87 -5.22
C THR A 26 -3.24 8.49 -5.84
N VAL A 27 -4.18 8.30 -6.75
CA VAL A 27 -4.25 7.08 -7.56
C VAL A 27 -3.51 7.30 -8.88
N HIS A 28 -2.65 6.34 -9.22
CA HIS A 28 -1.85 6.36 -10.42
C HIS A 28 -2.15 5.13 -11.27
N VAL A 29 -2.21 5.30 -12.59
CA VAL A 29 -2.19 4.19 -13.53
C VAL A 29 -1.03 4.37 -14.50
N LYS A 30 -0.22 3.32 -14.67
CA LYS A 30 0.84 3.29 -15.67
C LYS A 30 0.24 3.50 -17.05
N ASP A 31 0.90 4.31 -17.89
CA ASP A 31 0.41 4.63 -19.23
C ASP A 31 0.02 3.34 -19.99
N PRO A 32 -1.28 3.11 -20.22
CA PRO A 32 -1.76 1.91 -20.89
C PRO A 32 -1.68 2.03 -22.41
N SER A 33 -1.08 3.11 -22.93
CA SER A 33 -1.01 3.44 -24.35
C SER A 33 -2.39 3.61 -25.00
N TRP A 34 -3.37 4.09 -24.24
CA TRP A 34 -4.70 4.40 -24.74
C TRP A 34 -4.75 5.81 -25.36
N PRO A 35 -5.62 6.05 -26.35
CA PRO A 35 -5.80 7.39 -26.90
C PRO A 35 -6.23 8.43 -25.87
N SER A 36 -7.01 8.01 -24.87
CA SER A 36 -7.44 8.81 -23.73
C SER A 36 -7.60 7.92 -22.52
N VAL A 37 -7.27 8.43 -21.35
CA VAL A 37 -7.40 7.71 -20.07
C VAL A 37 -8.42 8.45 -19.23
N TYR A 38 -9.49 7.77 -18.88
CA TYR A 38 -10.55 8.28 -18.02
C TYR A 38 -10.48 7.62 -16.65
N PHE A 39 -10.75 8.41 -15.62
CA PHE A 39 -10.92 7.90 -14.27
C PHE A 39 -12.36 8.16 -13.84
N TYR A 40 -13.15 7.11 -13.72
CA TYR A 40 -14.40 7.17 -13.00
C TYR A 40 -14.14 6.85 -11.54
N MET A 41 -14.49 7.77 -10.64
CA MET A 41 -14.14 7.69 -9.23
C MET A 41 -15.36 7.99 -8.37
N TRP A 42 -15.51 7.23 -7.28
CA TRP A 42 -16.60 7.44 -6.33
C TRP A 42 -16.16 7.14 -4.90
N ASP A 43 -16.73 7.83 -3.94
CA ASP A 43 -16.46 7.63 -2.53
C ASP A 43 -17.29 6.48 -1.93
N LYS A 44 -17.11 6.23 -0.63
CA LYS A 44 -17.82 5.18 0.10
C LYS A 44 -19.34 5.34 0.15
N LYS A 45 -19.86 6.53 -0.16
CA LYS A 45 -21.30 6.82 -0.23
C LYS A 45 -21.85 6.68 -1.64
N GLY A 46 -20.98 6.55 -2.62
CA GLY A 46 -21.33 6.55 -4.03
C GLY A 46 -21.31 7.94 -4.67
N ASP A 47 -20.81 8.97 -3.94
CA ASP A 47 -20.69 10.31 -4.50
C ASP A 47 -19.56 10.33 -5.54
N GLU A 48 -19.86 10.84 -6.74
CA GLU A 48 -18.93 10.91 -7.85
C GLU A 48 -17.85 11.98 -7.59
N LEU A 49 -16.58 11.61 -7.75
CA LEU A 49 -15.44 12.47 -7.44
C LEU A 49 -14.77 13.08 -8.67
N ASN A 50 -15.01 12.55 -9.86
CA ASN A 50 -14.35 12.95 -11.10
C ASN A 50 -15.31 12.93 -12.29
N GLY A 51 -16.52 13.47 -12.12
CA GLY A 51 -17.57 13.51 -13.14
C GLY A 51 -18.39 12.22 -13.20
N THR A 52 -19.52 12.30 -13.93
CA THR A 52 -20.40 11.16 -14.17
C THR A 52 -19.73 10.13 -15.08
N TRP A 53 -20.25 8.90 -15.07
CA TRP A 53 -19.74 7.82 -15.93
C TRP A 53 -19.57 8.26 -17.40
N PRO A 54 -18.43 7.93 -18.05
CA PRO A 54 -17.28 7.13 -17.63
C PRO A 54 -16.21 7.90 -16.83
N GLY A 55 -16.55 8.97 -16.18
CA GLY A 55 -15.64 9.89 -15.51
C GLY A 55 -15.10 10.97 -16.43
N SER A 56 -14.07 11.67 -15.99
CA SER A 56 -13.39 12.69 -16.80
C SER A 56 -12.05 12.18 -17.31
N VAL A 57 -11.67 12.68 -18.50
CA VAL A 57 -10.33 12.43 -19.03
C VAL A 57 -9.27 12.98 -18.10
N VAL A 58 -8.23 12.20 -17.84
CA VAL A 58 -7.08 12.60 -17.04
C VAL A 58 -5.91 12.88 -17.94
N THR A 59 -5.41 14.11 -17.88
CA THR A 59 -4.26 14.58 -18.64
C THR A 59 -3.02 14.76 -17.78
N ASP A 60 -3.21 14.83 -16.45
CA ASP A 60 -2.11 14.96 -15.51
C ASP A 60 -1.26 13.71 -15.52
N THR A 61 0.03 13.88 -15.80
CA THR A 61 0.98 12.77 -15.86
C THR A 61 2.25 13.09 -15.11
N LYS A 62 2.92 12.04 -14.60
CA LYS A 62 4.27 12.14 -14.04
C LYS A 62 5.13 10.95 -14.44
N MET A 63 6.44 11.16 -14.45
CA MET A 63 7.43 10.09 -14.59
C MET A 63 7.87 9.60 -13.21
N VAL A 64 7.80 8.30 -12.98
CA VAL A 64 8.28 7.68 -11.73
C VAL A 64 9.12 6.47 -12.11
N LYS A 65 10.37 6.43 -11.68
CA LYS A 65 11.32 5.34 -12.01
C LYS A 65 11.33 4.95 -13.50
N GLY A 66 11.27 5.95 -14.40
CA GLY A 66 11.30 5.73 -15.85
C GLY A 66 9.96 5.32 -16.49
N ALA A 67 8.90 5.13 -15.72
CA ALA A 67 7.56 4.85 -16.23
C ALA A 67 6.67 6.09 -16.15
N LYS A 68 5.82 6.28 -17.16
CA LYS A 68 4.82 7.35 -17.21
C LYS A 68 3.54 6.87 -16.54
N PHE A 69 2.99 7.71 -15.65
CA PHE A 69 1.71 7.47 -14.99
C PHE A 69 0.75 8.62 -15.23
N TYR A 70 -0.51 8.31 -15.45
CA TYR A 70 -1.64 9.22 -15.29
C TYR A 70 -2.06 9.19 -13.82
N TYR A 71 -2.48 10.33 -13.25
CA TYR A 71 -2.83 10.36 -11.83
C TYR A 71 -3.96 11.33 -11.49
N LYS A 72 -4.62 11.07 -10.37
CA LYS A 72 -5.63 11.94 -9.76
C LYS A 72 -5.51 11.88 -8.25
N THR A 73 -5.64 13.04 -7.60
CA THR A 73 -5.53 13.17 -6.15
C THR A 73 -6.90 13.43 -5.53
N VAL A 74 -7.19 12.77 -4.40
CA VAL A 74 -8.43 12.85 -3.64
C VAL A 74 -8.11 13.17 -2.18
N ASN A 75 -8.92 14.03 -1.54
CA ASN A 75 -8.81 14.29 -0.11
C ASN A 75 -9.38 13.12 0.70
N VAL A 76 -8.65 12.69 1.70
CA VAL A 76 -9.04 11.67 2.69
C VAL A 76 -9.28 12.39 4.03
N PRO A 77 -10.50 12.81 4.32
CA PRO A 77 -10.81 13.68 5.46
C PRO A 77 -10.92 12.93 6.79
N SER A 78 -11.10 11.61 6.76
CA SER A 78 -11.27 10.81 7.96
C SER A 78 -10.75 9.39 7.77
N LYS A 79 -10.44 8.73 8.87
CA LYS A 79 -9.96 7.34 8.91
C LYS A 79 -10.92 6.33 8.22
N ASP A 80 -12.23 6.62 8.23
CA ASP A 80 -13.24 5.75 7.62
C ASP A 80 -13.55 6.10 6.16
N TYR A 81 -12.92 7.14 5.62
CA TYR A 81 -13.10 7.54 4.24
C TYR A 81 -12.28 6.63 3.32
N TYR A 82 -12.86 6.31 2.18
CA TYR A 82 -12.17 5.67 1.06
C TYR A 82 -12.87 6.04 -0.24
N PHE A 83 -12.19 5.83 -1.33
CA PHE A 83 -12.74 5.95 -2.67
C PHE A 83 -12.37 4.75 -3.52
N ASN A 84 -13.03 4.64 -4.65
CA ASN A 84 -12.80 3.59 -5.64
C ASN A 84 -12.55 4.23 -6.99
N VAL A 85 -12.01 3.47 -7.94
CA VAL A 85 -11.74 3.93 -9.30
C VAL A 85 -11.98 2.81 -10.33
N ILE A 86 -12.40 3.22 -11.51
CA ILE A 86 -12.34 2.44 -12.75
C ILE A 86 -11.51 3.26 -13.73
N PHE A 87 -10.54 2.63 -14.39
CA PHE A 87 -9.85 3.21 -15.54
C PHE A 87 -10.57 2.78 -16.82
N ASP A 88 -10.79 3.73 -17.72
CA ASP A 88 -11.63 3.56 -18.89
C ASP A 88 -11.03 4.29 -20.10
N LYS A 89 -11.35 3.85 -21.31
CA LYS A 89 -10.96 4.53 -22.57
C LYS A 89 -11.97 5.58 -23.03
N GLY A 90 -13.01 5.86 -22.26
CA GLY A 90 -14.14 6.70 -22.63
C GLY A 90 -15.26 5.91 -23.34
N SER A 91 -15.23 4.58 -23.28
CA SER A 91 -16.27 3.70 -23.83
C SER A 91 -16.64 2.62 -22.82
N ASN A 92 -17.89 2.16 -22.87
CA ASN A 92 -18.38 1.11 -21.96
C ASN A 92 -17.76 -0.28 -22.22
N GLU A 93 -16.95 -0.44 -23.26
CA GLU A 93 -16.45 -1.75 -23.69
C GLU A 93 -15.07 -2.09 -23.14
N GLU A 94 -14.26 -1.08 -22.81
CA GLU A 94 -12.86 -1.28 -22.39
C GLU A 94 -12.56 -0.54 -21.08
N GLN A 95 -12.99 -1.11 -20.01
CA GLN A 95 -12.79 -0.62 -18.66
C GLN A 95 -12.13 -1.68 -17.77
N THR A 96 -11.51 -1.24 -16.69
CA THR A 96 -11.01 -2.16 -15.66
C THR A 96 -12.16 -2.70 -14.80
N VAL A 97 -11.83 -3.69 -13.96
CA VAL A 97 -12.66 -4.02 -12.79
C VAL A 97 -12.70 -2.82 -11.83
N ASP A 98 -13.64 -2.86 -10.90
CA ASP A 98 -13.71 -1.88 -9.80
C ASP A 98 -12.49 -2.07 -8.89
N ILE A 99 -11.80 -0.97 -8.60
CA ILE A 99 -10.57 -0.96 -7.81
C ILE A 99 -10.80 -0.15 -6.53
N GLY A 100 -10.46 -0.73 -5.41
CA GLY A 100 -10.59 -0.10 -4.09
C GLY A 100 -10.87 -1.12 -2.98
N PRO A 101 -11.03 -0.70 -1.73
CA PRO A 101 -11.05 0.70 -1.24
C PRO A 101 -9.67 1.35 -1.18
N ILE A 102 -9.54 2.57 -1.68
CA ILE A 102 -8.29 3.35 -1.71
C ILE A 102 -8.32 4.41 -0.60
N ARG A 103 -7.22 4.54 0.14
CA ARG A 103 -7.05 5.53 1.22
C ARG A 103 -5.70 6.24 1.20
N ASN A 104 -4.71 5.66 0.51
CA ASN A 104 -3.35 6.15 0.42
C ASN A 104 -2.91 6.23 -1.04
N ASP A 105 -1.71 6.72 -1.29
CA ASP A 105 -1.13 6.72 -2.63
C ASP A 105 -0.97 5.30 -3.15
N VAL A 106 -1.44 5.07 -4.40
CA VAL A 106 -1.41 3.76 -5.04
C VAL A 106 -0.99 3.86 -6.49
N TYR A 107 -0.33 2.82 -6.98
CA TYR A 107 0.13 2.69 -8.35
C TYR A 107 -0.40 1.39 -8.96
N TYR A 108 -1.01 1.48 -10.12
CA TYR A 108 -1.60 0.35 -10.82
C TYR A 108 -1.01 0.17 -12.21
N GLU A 109 -0.89 -1.07 -12.64
CA GLU A 109 -0.59 -1.45 -14.02
C GLU A 109 -1.72 -2.32 -14.57
N ILE A 110 -2.22 -1.96 -15.77
CA ILE A 110 -3.30 -2.71 -16.41
C ILE A 110 -2.70 -3.95 -17.08
N ARG A 111 -3.29 -5.11 -16.81
CA ARG A 111 -2.91 -6.39 -17.40
C ARG A 111 -4.12 -7.11 -17.93
N GLY A 112 -3.96 -7.83 -19.02
CA GLY A 112 -4.92 -8.75 -19.57
C GLY A 112 -6.39 -8.37 -19.38
N SER A 113 -7.29 -9.29 -19.67
CA SER A 113 -8.72 -9.10 -19.41
C SER A 113 -9.40 -10.43 -19.07
N ILE A 114 -10.44 -10.36 -18.22
CA ILE A 114 -11.32 -11.49 -17.93
C ILE A 114 -12.77 -11.01 -18.07
N ASN A 115 -13.58 -11.77 -18.81
CA ASN A 115 -15.01 -11.48 -19.03
C ASN A 115 -15.28 -10.04 -19.52
N GLY A 116 -14.42 -9.52 -20.42
CA GLY A 116 -14.56 -8.20 -21.00
C GLY A 116 -14.14 -7.04 -20.10
N LYS A 117 -13.61 -7.32 -18.90
CA LYS A 117 -13.02 -6.32 -18.02
C LYS A 117 -11.52 -6.49 -17.88
N MET A 118 -10.78 -5.40 -17.89
CA MET A 118 -9.34 -5.43 -17.72
C MET A 118 -8.98 -5.59 -16.25
N LEU A 119 -7.96 -6.40 -16.00
CA LEU A 119 -7.38 -6.60 -14.67
C LEU A 119 -6.30 -5.57 -14.42
N VAL A 120 -6.11 -5.23 -13.15
CA VAL A 120 -5.03 -4.37 -12.69
C VAL A 120 -4.21 -5.09 -11.64
N ASP A 121 -2.91 -4.85 -11.68
CA ASP A 121 -2.01 -5.21 -10.59
C ASP A 121 -1.73 -3.97 -9.75
N ASP A 122 -1.74 -4.13 -8.45
CA ASP A 122 -1.20 -3.14 -7.54
C ASP A 122 0.33 -3.24 -7.57
N VAL A 123 0.94 -2.20 -8.11
CA VAL A 123 2.41 -2.08 -8.22
C VAL A 123 2.94 -0.98 -7.31
N THR A 124 2.17 -0.60 -6.29
CA THR A 124 2.50 0.50 -5.38
C THR A 124 3.89 0.35 -4.81
N LEU A 125 4.24 -0.82 -4.28
CA LEU A 125 5.56 -1.07 -3.70
C LEU A 125 6.72 -0.88 -4.67
N GLN A 126 6.51 -1.13 -5.97
CA GLN A 126 7.56 -0.93 -6.99
C GLN A 126 7.87 0.54 -7.20
N TYR A 127 6.89 1.44 -6.99
CA TYR A 127 6.98 2.85 -7.34
C TYR A 127 7.02 3.79 -6.14
N THR A 128 6.39 3.46 -5.04
CA THR A 128 6.56 4.22 -3.78
C THR A 128 7.88 3.88 -3.13
N GLY A 129 8.44 2.71 -3.45
CA GLY A 129 9.70 2.18 -2.97
C GLY A 129 10.04 2.71 -1.61
N GLY A 130 9.55 2.18 -0.54
CA GLY A 130 9.64 2.68 0.83
C GLY A 130 10.00 4.16 0.91
N GLY A 131 9.19 4.98 1.56
CA GLY A 131 9.46 6.43 1.68
C GLY A 131 10.94 6.71 1.90
N ASP A 132 11.44 7.92 1.65
CA ASP A 132 12.85 8.37 1.59
C ASP A 132 13.80 7.86 2.71
N THR A 133 13.32 7.04 3.61
CA THR A 133 14.06 6.15 4.50
C THR A 133 13.40 4.77 4.51
N PRO A 134 14.07 3.71 4.05
CA PRO A 134 13.58 2.35 4.25
C PRO A 134 13.28 2.14 5.74
N ILE A 135 12.06 1.74 6.07
CA ILE A 135 11.76 1.35 7.45
C ILE A 135 12.63 0.14 7.74
N LYS A 136 13.57 0.29 8.68
CA LYS A 136 14.44 -0.80 9.06
C LYS A 136 13.60 -1.98 9.53
N GLY A 137 13.73 -3.11 8.86
CA GLY A 137 12.95 -4.31 9.17
C GLY A 137 11.64 -4.47 8.38
N ASP A 138 11.25 -3.54 7.51
CA ASP A 138 10.16 -3.71 6.56
C ASP A 138 10.67 -4.53 5.36
N ILE A 139 10.68 -5.86 5.53
CA ILE A 139 11.29 -6.80 4.60
C ILE A 139 10.43 -6.97 3.34
N ASP A 140 9.11 -7.00 3.51
CA ASP A 140 8.17 -7.15 2.40
C ASP A 140 7.85 -5.81 1.70
N GLY A 141 8.34 -4.69 2.24
CA GLY A 141 8.25 -3.36 1.64
C GLY A 141 6.84 -2.77 1.64
N ASN A 142 5.97 -3.24 2.55
CA ASN A 142 4.57 -2.78 2.61
C ASN A 142 4.39 -1.45 3.37
N GLY A 143 5.44 -0.94 4.01
CA GLY A 143 5.44 0.30 4.79
C GLY A 143 4.98 0.12 6.24
N GLU A 144 4.77 -1.10 6.69
CA GLU A 144 4.38 -1.45 8.07
C GLU A 144 5.36 -2.45 8.66
N LEU A 145 5.92 -2.15 9.82
CA LEU A 145 6.77 -3.06 10.54
C LEU A 145 5.90 -4.01 11.39
N ASN A 146 5.76 -5.27 10.97
CA ASN A 146 4.87 -6.23 11.62
C ASN A 146 5.33 -7.70 11.43
N VAL A 147 4.51 -8.66 11.86
CA VAL A 147 4.84 -10.09 11.81
C VAL A 147 4.98 -10.63 10.37
N SER A 148 4.44 -9.94 9.36
CA SER A 148 4.62 -10.34 7.95
C SER A 148 6.07 -10.23 7.53
N ASP A 149 6.81 -9.22 8.04
CA ASP A 149 8.24 -9.04 7.78
C ASP A 149 9.07 -10.17 8.36
N VAL A 150 8.70 -10.65 9.54
CA VAL A 150 9.36 -11.82 10.14
C VAL A 150 9.20 -13.05 9.24
N THR A 151 8.01 -13.23 8.67
CA THR A 151 7.75 -14.34 7.75
C THR A 151 8.54 -14.15 6.44
N ALA A 152 8.60 -12.93 5.91
CA ALA A 152 9.37 -12.59 4.71
C ALA A 152 10.86 -12.88 4.92
N LEU A 153 11.43 -12.46 6.06
CA LEU A 153 12.84 -12.69 6.40
C LEU A 153 13.15 -14.19 6.56
N ILE A 154 12.29 -14.95 7.21
CA ILE A 154 12.44 -16.40 7.31
C ILE A 154 12.43 -17.04 5.93
N ASN A 155 11.54 -16.64 5.04
CA ASN A 155 11.48 -17.15 3.67
C ASN A 155 12.76 -16.81 2.88
N LYS A 156 13.35 -15.62 3.08
CA LYS A 156 14.65 -15.25 2.51
C LYS A 156 15.75 -16.19 3.01
N ILE A 157 15.86 -16.42 4.31
CA ILE A 157 16.87 -17.30 4.93
C ILE A 157 16.72 -18.74 4.42
N LEU A 158 15.49 -19.20 4.19
CA LEU A 158 15.20 -20.53 3.65
C LEU A 158 15.34 -20.60 2.12
N SER A 159 15.79 -19.51 1.46
CA SER A 159 15.87 -19.38 0.00
C SER A 159 14.53 -19.60 -0.72
N ALA A 160 13.42 -19.36 -0.04
CA ALA A 160 12.07 -19.46 -0.59
C ALA A 160 11.57 -18.12 -1.18
N ALA A 161 12.29 -17.02 -0.97
CA ALA A 161 11.99 -15.70 -1.48
C ALA A 161 13.26 -14.91 -1.79
N ASP A 162 13.18 -13.98 -2.74
CA ASP A 162 14.33 -13.17 -3.18
C ASP A 162 14.13 -11.70 -2.76
N PHE A 163 14.45 -11.40 -1.50
CA PHE A 163 14.52 -10.04 -0.96
C PHE A 163 15.98 -9.54 -0.94
N SER A 164 16.16 -8.23 -0.96
CA SER A 164 17.51 -7.63 -0.90
C SER A 164 18.20 -7.92 0.42
N ASP A 165 19.45 -8.36 0.39
CA ASP A 165 20.25 -8.62 1.60
C ASP A 165 20.39 -7.37 2.47
N SER A 166 20.51 -6.18 1.84
CA SER A 166 20.63 -4.91 2.57
C SER A 166 19.38 -4.53 3.40
N VAL A 167 18.20 -5.07 3.06
CA VAL A 167 16.96 -4.88 3.84
C VAL A 167 16.82 -5.97 4.88
N CYS A 168 17.31 -7.17 4.56
CA CYS A 168 17.21 -8.36 5.40
C CYS A 168 18.24 -8.41 6.54
N ASP A 169 19.39 -7.72 6.37
CA ASP A 169 20.44 -7.58 7.41
C ASP A 169 19.99 -6.52 8.43
N VAL A 170 19.09 -6.93 9.31
CA VAL A 170 18.43 -6.04 10.27
C VAL A 170 19.38 -5.62 11.40
N ASN A 171 20.32 -6.47 11.77
CA ASN A 171 21.33 -6.18 12.81
C ASN A 171 22.59 -5.51 12.28
N GLU A 172 22.74 -5.39 10.93
CA GLU A 172 23.86 -4.74 10.24
C GLU A 172 25.22 -5.44 10.48
N ASP A 173 25.21 -6.77 10.67
CA ASP A 173 26.45 -7.55 10.85
C ASP A 173 27.05 -8.04 9.51
N GLY A 174 26.38 -7.80 8.39
CA GLY A 174 26.79 -8.16 7.04
C GLY A 174 26.38 -9.57 6.62
N VAL A 175 25.59 -10.29 7.43
CA VAL A 175 25.19 -11.68 7.15
C VAL A 175 23.71 -11.88 7.46
N VAL A 176 22.89 -12.11 6.44
CA VAL A 176 21.46 -12.43 6.63
C VAL A 176 21.26 -13.83 7.22
N ASN A 177 20.83 -13.89 8.47
CA ASN A 177 20.64 -15.15 9.21
C ASN A 177 19.59 -15.01 10.34
N VAL A 178 19.50 -16.02 11.22
CA VAL A 178 18.54 -16.08 12.33
C VAL A 178 18.71 -14.93 13.35
N SER A 179 19.90 -14.32 13.44
CA SER A 179 20.12 -13.17 14.33
C SER A 179 19.30 -11.96 13.90
N ASP A 180 19.08 -11.78 12.57
CA ASP A 180 18.25 -10.72 12.01
C ASP A 180 16.78 -10.91 12.34
N VAL A 181 16.32 -12.17 12.39
CA VAL A 181 14.94 -12.48 12.84
C VAL A 181 14.74 -12.03 14.28
N THR A 182 15.74 -12.25 15.13
CA THR A 182 15.69 -11.81 16.54
C THR A 182 15.71 -10.28 16.63
N ALA A 183 16.56 -9.61 15.84
CA ALA A 183 16.63 -8.16 15.78
C ALA A 183 15.30 -7.56 15.30
N LEU A 184 14.71 -8.15 14.26
CA LEU A 184 13.43 -7.73 13.72
C LEU A 184 12.27 -7.88 14.73
N ILE A 185 12.20 -9.01 15.44
CA ILE A 185 11.21 -9.21 16.49
C ILE A 185 11.34 -8.15 17.58
N ASN A 186 12.55 -7.80 17.98
CA ASN A 186 12.77 -6.76 18.98
C ASN A 186 12.28 -5.38 18.48
N LEU A 187 12.54 -5.03 17.21
CA LEU A 187 12.03 -3.79 16.61
C LEU A 187 10.50 -3.73 16.57
N ILE A 188 9.83 -4.86 16.34
CA ILE A 188 8.35 -4.92 16.33
C ILE A 188 7.76 -4.76 17.74
N LEU A 189 8.52 -5.14 18.78
CA LEU A 189 8.04 -5.12 20.16
C LEU A 189 8.35 -3.83 20.92
N GLU A 190 9.13 -2.92 20.34
CA GLU A 190 9.42 -1.58 20.88
C GLU A 190 8.26 -0.60 20.65
#